data_c9a67607c3083e363474d8bae72fa0ef
#
_entry.id   c9a67607c3083e363474d8bae72fa0ef
#
_cell.length_a   1.000
_cell.length_b   1.000
_cell.length_c   1.000
_cell.angle_alpha   90.00
_cell.angle_beta   90.00
_cell.angle_gamma   90.00
#
_symmetry.space_group_name_H-M   'P 1'
#
loop_
_entity.id
_entity.type
_entity.pdbx_description
1 polymer ?
#
loop_
_entity_poly.entity_id
_entity_poly.type
_entity_poly.pdbx_seq_one_letter_code
_entity_poly.pdbx_strand_id
1 'polypeptide(L)'
;MDDSTKAIYDILPQEDKNHAFHAYIYLKYLNNFLYHALQKAGLPAKEPEKKLDPALDNMIEIILEEIFETAASVDTSIYHSKIVRLQDAIQLVTQKQDLSLEPPEQVIPFKIARNIVIRNPNSIAVGECACRAASAEHCSPLEVCLFVGEPFTSFVTEQNPDKFRKISQEEAVSILEAEHKRGHVHSAYFKRETGNGFYAICNCCPCCCLNVRMWNLLEGQIPTYVPSGYSSIVSDQCNGCGVCVDACPFKAISINEDEQKAVVNVTKCMGCGVCEDICAVGALELERNPARGEPLDVEELTRG
;
A
#
# COMPACT_ATOMS: atom_id res chain seq x y z
N MET A 1 28.51 -9.66 2.55
CA MET A 1 27.06 -9.49 2.40
C MET A 1 26.43 -10.43 3.42
N ASP A 2 25.60 -9.90 4.31
CA ASP A 2 24.86 -10.72 5.28
C ASP A 2 23.82 -11.61 4.59
N ASP A 3 23.28 -12.60 5.33
CA ASP A 3 22.41 -13.64 4.74
C ASP A 3 21.09 -13.04 4.27
N SER A 4 20.50 -12.06 4.96
CA SER A 4 19.25 -11.43 4.55
C SER A 4 19.41 -10.59 3.29
N THR A 5 20.50 -9.84 3.18
CA THR A 5 20.83 -9.08 1.96
C THR A 5 21.08 -10.01 0.77
N LYS A 6 21.76 -11.14 1.00
CA LYS A 6 21.95 -12.16 -0.04
C LYS A 6 20.60 -12.75 -0.48
N ALA A 7 19.71 -13.03 0.46
CA ALA A 7 18.39 -13.59 0.15
C ALA A 7 17.55 -12.63 -0.71
N ILE A 8 17.61 -11.30 -0.46
CA ILE A 8 16.99 -10.29 -1.34
C ILE A 8 17.59 -10.33 -2.74
N TYR A 9 18.93 -10.44 -2.84
CA TYR A 9 19.59 -10.55 -4.14
C TYR A 9 19.18 -11.82 -4.91
N ASP A 10 19.05 -12.94 -4.21
CA ASP A 10 18.78 -14.25 -4.82
C ASP A 10 17.36 -14.38 -5.39
N ILE A 11 16.38 -13.64 -4.86
CA ILE A 11 15.00 -13.64 -5.39
C ILE A 11 14.83 -12.83 -6.67
N LEU A 12 15.78 -11.95 -7.00
CA LEU A 12 15.70 -11.14 -8.21
C LEU A 12 15.93 -11.99 -9.46
N PRO A 13 15.13 -11.82 -10.53
CA PRO A 13 15.42 -12.34 -11.84
C PRO A 13 16.84 -11.93 -12.32
N GLN A 14 17.44 -12.73 -13.18
CA GLN A 14 18.83 -12.47 -13.62
C GLN A 14 18.99 -11.10 -14.30
N GLU A 15 17.98 -10.69 -15.08
CA GLU A 15 17.91 -9.39 -15.75
C GLU A 15 17.76 -8.21 -14.78
N ASP A 16 17.22 -8.45 -13.60
CA ASP A 16 16.95 -7.43 -12.58
C ASP A 16 18.02 -7.36 -11.49
N LYS A 17 19.06 -8.20 -11.54
CA LYS A 17 20.10 -8.21 -10.50
C LYS A 17 20.88 -6.90 -10.38
N ASN A 18 20.91 -6.10 -11.44
CA ASN A 18 21.47 -4.74 -11.39
C ASN A 18 20.67 -3.80 -10.48
N HIS A 19 19.38 -4.13 -10.23
CA HIS A 19 18.49 -3.38 -9.35
C HIS A 19 18.53 -3.85 -7.88
N ALA A 20 19.33 -4.86 -7.54
CA ALA A 20 19.45 -5.35 -6.17
C ALA A 20 19.90 -4.26 -5.18
N PHE A 21 20.71 -3.33 -5.65
CA PHE A 21 21.14 -2.18 -4.87
C PHE A 21 19.99 -1.23 -4.55
N HIS A 22 19.07 -1.01 -5.49
CA HIS A 22 17.85 -0.23 -5.26
C HIS A 22 16.96 -0.88 -4.19
N ALA A 23 16.77 -2.22 -4.26
CA ALA A 23 16.04 -2.96 -3.24
C ALA A 23 16.66 -2.75 -1.85
N TYR A 24 17.98 -2.90 -1.75
CA TYR A 24 18.72 -2.71 -0.51
C TYR A 24 18.55 -1.29 0.05
N ILE A 25 18.78 -0.27 -0.77
CA ILE A 25 18.64 1.16 -0.38
C ILE A 25 17.21 1.42 0.09
N TYR A 26 16.23 1.03 -0.71
CA TYR A 26 14.83 1.25 -0.41
C TYR A 26 14.42 0.60 0.92
N LEU A 27 14.69 -0.69 1.11
CA LEU A 27 14.25 -1.43 2.29
C LEU A 27 15.02 -1.05 3.57
N LYS A 28 16.30 -0.69 3.44
CA LYS A 28 17.13 -0.33 4.59
C LYS A 28 16.96 1.11 5.04
N TYR A 29 16.79 2.04 4.12
CA TYR A 29 16.73 3.48 4.38
C TYR A 29 15.35 4.07 4.09
N LEU A 30 14.30 3.30 4.38
CA LEU A 30 12.93 3.60 3.99
C LEU A 30 12.46 5.01 4.46
N ASN A 31 12.84 5.45 5.68
CA ASN A 31 12.46 6.76 6.20
C ASN A 31 13.13 7.91 5.43
N ASN A 32 14.42 7.76 5.11
CA ASN A 32 15.13 8.75 4.30
C ASN A 32 14.54 8.78 2.88
N PHE A 33 14.26 7.61 2.32
CA PHE A 33 13.63 7.48 1.01
C PHE A 33 12.28 8.21 0.95
N LEU A 34 11.42 8.02 1.94
CA LEU A 34 10.11 8.67 2.01
C LEU A 34 10.22 10.18 2.31
N TYR A 35 11.21 10.60 3.08
CA TYR A 35 11.50 12.01 3.30
C TYR A 35 11.77 12.74 1.96
N HIS A 36 12.71 12.24 1.17
CA HIS A 36 13.02 12.81 -0.15
C HIS A 36 11.85 12.70 -1.13
N ALA A 37 11.12 11.59 -1.09
CA ALA A 37 9.92 11.40 -1.94
C ALA A 37 8.82 12.42 -1.61
N LEU A 38 8.57 12.73 -0.33
CA LEU A 38 7.62 13.76 0.10
C LEU A 38 8.08 15.15 -0.36
N GLN A 39 9.36 15.49 -0.18
CA GLN A 39 9.92 16.75 -0.64
C GLN A 39 9.78 16.92 -2.16
N LYS A 40 10.13 15.87 -2.92
CA LYS A 40 10.03 15.88 -4.39
C LYS A 40 8.57 16.02 -4.86
N ALA A 41 7.62 15.50 -4.09
CA ALA A 41 6.19 15.68 -4.31
C ALA A 41 5.65 17.06 -3.87
N GLY A 42 6.50 17.95 -3.33
CA GLY A 42 6.09 19.25 -2.81
C GLY A 42 5.27 19.16 -1.51
N LEU A 43 5.40 18.07 -0.77
CA LEU A 43 4.67 17.82 0.47
C LEU A 43 5.52 18.13 1.71
N PRO A 44 4.94 18.66 2.80
CA PRO A 44 5.66 18.87 4.05
C PRO A 44 6.29 17.57 4.57
N ALA A 45 7.58 17.62 4.86
CA ALA A 45 8.36 16.48 5.32
C ALA A 45 9.20 16.85 6.56
N LYS A 46 9.38 15.87 7.45
CA LYS A 46 10.24 15.95 8.63
C LYS A 46 11.58 15.28 8.30
N GLU A 47 12.68 16.02 8.54
CA GLU A 47 14.02 15.48 8.34
C GLU A 47 14.24 14.23 9.23
N PRO A 48 14.79 13.13 8.68
CA PRO A 48 15.10 11.93 9.46
C PRO A 48 16.12 12.21 10.56
N GLU A 49 15.95 11.58 11.71
CA GLU A 49 16.88 11.73 12.84
C GLU A 49 18.31 11.28 12.48
N LYS A 50 18.40 10.22 11.68
CA LYS A 50 19.68 9.69 11.21
C LYS A 50 19.99 10.22 9.81
N LYS A 51 20.96 11.12 9.72
CA LYS A 51 21.49 11.58 8.44
C LYS A 51 22.30 10.46 7.77
N LEU A 52 22.15 10.37 6.46
CA LEU A 52 22.92 9.44 5.65
C LEU A 52 24.30 10.06 5.26
N ASP A 53 25.17 9.19 4.81
CA ASP A 53 26.35 9.62 4.06
C ASP A 53 25.89 10.33 2.78
N PRO A 54 26.53 11.46 2.38
CA PRO A 54 26.10 12.22 1.20
C PRO A 54 26.03 11.42 -0.10
N ALA A 55 26.84 10.38 -0.24
CA ALA A 55 26.79 9.52 -1.43
C ALA A 55 25.52 8.64 -1.43
N LEU A 56 25.11 8.12 -0.27
CA LEU A 56 23.88 7.37 -0.12
C LEU A 56 22.65 8.26 -0.31
N ASP A 57 22.69 9.48 0.21
CA ASP A 57 21.63 10.47 0.07
C ASP A 57 21.41 10.82 -1.42
N ASN A 58 22.50 11.10 -2.13
CA ASN A 58 22.46 11.34 -3.58
C ASN A 58 21.95 10.13 -4.39
N MET A 59 22.23 8.91 -3.94
CA MET A 59 21.70 7.70 -4.58
C MET A 59 20.19 7.59 -4.43
N ILE A 60 19.63 7.94 -3.27
CA ILE A 60 18.18 8.00 -3.07
C ILE A 60 17.56 9.02 -4.02
N GLU A 61 18.17 10.19 -4.18
CA GLU A 61 17.71 11.22 -5.11
C GLU A 61 17.66 10.71 -6.56
N ILE A 62 18.71 10.03 -7.03
CA ILE A 62 18.76 9.45 -8.39
C ILE A 62 17.66 8.40 -8.58
N ILE A 63 17.47 7.49 -7.60
CA ILE A 63 16.42 6.47 -7.66
C ILE A 63 15.03 7.12 -7.72
N LEU A 64 14.81 8.17 -6.92
CA LEU A 64 13.54 8.89 -6.92
C LEU A 64 13.30 9.66 -8.22
N GLU A 65 14.34 10.21 -8.84
CA GLU A 65 14.22 10.83 -10.17
C GLU A 65 13.68 9.82 -11.18
N GLU A 66 14.30 8.64 -11.26
CA GLU A 66 13.84 7.57 -12.14
C GLU A 66 12.38 7.17 -11.87
N ILE A 67 12.00 7.01 -10.58
CA ILE A 67 10.62 6.64 -10.20
C ILE A 67 9.62 7.73 -10.60
N PHE A 68 9.91 8.99 -10.34
CA PHE A 68 9.00 10.09 -10.66
C PHE A 68 8.89 10.34 -12.17
N GLU A 69 9.96 10.22 -12.92
CA GLU A 69 9.95 10.30 -14.39
C GLU A 69 9.15 9.14 -14.99
N THR A 70 9.35 7.92 -14.49
CA THR A 70 8.64 6.72 -14.92
C THR A 70 7.15 6.81 -14.59
N ALA A 71 6.79 7.29 -13.41
CA ALA A 71 5.40 7.51 -13.01
C ALA A 71 4.71 8.55 -13.91
N ALA A 72 5.42 9.60 -14.36
CA ALA A 72 4.92 10.59 -15.29
C ALA A 72 4.72 10.04 -16.72
N SER A 73 5.51 9.04 -17.12
CA SER A 73 5.43 8.38 -18.44
C SER A 73 4.41 7.24 -18.52
N VAL A 74 3.62 7.00 -17.45
CA VAL A 74 2.68 5.87 -17.36
C VAL A 74 3.37 4.49 -17.35
N ASP A 75 4.67 4.44 -17.20
CA ASP A 75 5.38 3.18 -17.01
C ASP A 75 5.25 2.73 -15.55
N THR A 76 4.44 1.70 -15.32
CA THR A 76 4.12 1.15 -14.00
C THR A 76 5.06 0.02 -13.57
N SER A 77 6.21 -0.13 -14.24
CA SER A 77 7.10 -1.28 -14.04
C SER A 77 7.88 -1.27 -12.74
N ILE A 78 8.04 -0.09 -12.09
CA ILE A 78 8.97 0.06 -10.97
C ILE A 78 8.28 -0.09 -9.61
N TYR A 79 7.20 0.64 -9.35
CA TYR A 79 6.54 0.70 -8.05
C TYR A 79 5.05 0.91 -8.17
N HIS A 80 4.27 0.05 -7.53
CA HIS A 80 2.83 0.16 -7.58
C HIS A 80 2.14 -0.50 -6.38
N SER A 81 0.89 -0.13 -6.19
CA SER A 81 0.08 -0.69 -5.14
C SER A 81 -1.35 -0.90 -5.59
N LYS A 82 -1.96 -1.93 -5.03
CA LYS A 82 -3.37 -2.22 -5.19
C LYS A 82 -4.09 -2.04 -3.86
N ILE A 83 -5.18 -1.27 -3.89
CA ILE A 83 -6.11 -1.21 -2.76
C ILE A 83 -6.74 -2.59 -2.58
N VAL A 84 -6.81 -3.02 -1.36
CA VAL A 84 -7.47 -4.25 -0.95
C VAL A 84 -8.47 -3.95 0.17
N ARG A 85 -9.57 -4.69 0.20
CA ARG A 85 -10.51 -4.62 1.33
C ARG A 85 -9.85 -5.24 2.57
N LEU A 86 -10.40 -4.98 3.75
CA LEU A 86 -9.90 -5.57 4.99
C LEU A 86 -9.81 -7.11 4.89
N GLN A 87 -10.86 -7.76 4.39
CA GLN A 87 -10.90 -9.22 4.25
C GLN A 87 -9.84 -9.76 3.29
N ASP A 88 -9.56 -9.06 2.19
CA ASP A 88 -8.52 -9.46 1.22
C ASP A 88 -7.11 -9.28 1.82
N ALA A 89 -6.91 -8.22 2.63
CA ALA A 89 -5.67 -8.02 3.37
C ALA A 89 -5.46 -9.11 4.44
N ILE A 90 -6.53 -9.51 5.15
CA ILE A 90 -6.50 -10.61 6.12
C ILE A 90 -6.12 -11.92 5.43
N GLN A 91 -6.67 -12.23 4.25
CA GLN A 91 -6.27 -13.43 3.50
C GLN A 91 -4.77 -13.48 3.22
N LEU A 92 -4.16 -12.34 2.87
CA LEU A 92 -2.71 -12.27 2.57
C LEU A 92 -1.83 -12.56 3.81
N VAL A 93 -2.26 -12.20 5.01
CA VAL A 93 -1.48 -12.39 6.25
C VAL A 93 -1.82 -13.68 7.00
N THR A 94 -2.88 -14.40 6.59
CA THR A 94 -3.33 -15.64 7.27
C THR A 94 -3.10 -16.91 6.45
N GLN A 95 -2.23 -16.85 5.43
CA GLN A 95 -1.85 -18.02 4.65
C GLN A 95 -1.23 -19.10 5.56
N LYS A 96 -1.61 -20.36 5.36
CA LYS A 96 -1.13 -21.49 6.17
C LYS A 96 0.06 -22.22 5.58
N GLN A 97 0.32 -22.00 4.30
CA GLN A 97 1.41 -22.60 3.55
C GLN A 97 1.93 -21.61 2.50
N ASP A 98 3.09 -21.89 1.96
CA ASP A 98 3.69 -21.07 0.92
C ASP A 98 2.71 -20.84 -0.23
N LEU A 99 2.65 -19.61 -0.69
CA LEU A 99 1.78 -19.18 -1.79
C LEU A 99 2.62 -18.73 -2.97
N SER A 100 2.25 -19.15 -4.16
CA SER A 100 2.83 -18.66 -5.41
C SER A 100 1.72 -18.50 -6.45
N LEU A 101 1.38 -17.26 -6.75
CA LEU A 101 0.34 -16.88 -7.70
C LEU A 101 0.88 -15.86 -8.70
N GLU A 102 0.45 -15.98 -9.93
CA GLU A 102 0.57 -14.94 -10.95
C GLU A 102 -0.82 -14.42 -11.31
N PRO A 103 -1.31 -13.39 -10.60
CA PRO A 103 -2.64 -12.85 -10.85
C PRO A 103 -2.79 -12.37 -12.29
N PRO A 104 -3.98 -12.52 -12.90
CA PRO A 104 -4.25 -12.00 -14.23
C PRO A 104 -4.18 -10.46 -14.24
N GLU A 105 -3.99 -9.87 -15.43
CA GLU A 105 -3.84 -8.42 -15.62
C GLU A 105 -5.06 -7.63 -15.10
N GLN A 106 -6.24 -8.22 -15.12
CA GLN A 106 -7.46 -7.60 -14.59
C GLN A 106 -7.40 -7.40 -13.07
N VAL A 107 -6.64 -8.23 -12.35
CA VAL A 107 -6.43 -8.12 -10.89
C VAL A 107 -5.27 -7.16 -10.60
N ILE A 108 -4.13 -7.39 -11.23
CA ILE A 108 -2.93 -6.54 -11.11
C ILE A 108 -2.55 -6.08 -12.53
N PRO A 109 -2.90 -4.85 -12.94
CA PRO A 109 -2.76 -4.35 -14.31
C PRO A 109 -1.32 -3.94 -14.65
N PHE A 110 -0.35 -4.71 -14.20
CA PHE A 110 1.08 -4.45 -14.45
C PHE A 110 1.70 -5.62 -15.19
N LYS A 111 2.53 -5.31 -16.18
CA LYS A 111 3.21 -6.33 -16.98
C LYS A 111 4.35 -6.99 -16.21
N ILE A 112 4.99 -6.23 -15.33
CA ILE A 112 6.10 -6.65 -14.48
C ILE A 112 5.67 -6.43 -13.03
N ALA A 113 6.25 -7.20 -12.09
CA ALA A 113 6.02 -7.04 -10.67
C ALA A 113 4.55 -7.22 -10.22
N ARG A 114 3.89 -8.29 -10.68
CA ARG A 114 2.53 -8.66 -10.27
C ARG A 114 2.43 -9.97 -9.47
N ASN A 115 3.56 -10.65 -9.28
CA ASN A 115 3.58 -11.95 -8.61
C ASN A 115 3.27 -11.83 -7.12
N ILE A 116 2.55 -12.80 -6.58
CA ILE A 116 2.34 -12.96 -5.15
C ILE A 116 3.07 -14.23 -4.73
N VAL A 117 4.27 -14.05 -4.17
CA VAL A 117 5.08 -15.14 -3.64
C VAL A 117 5.28 -14.91 -2.16
N ILE A 118 4.56 -15.66 -1.33
CA ILE A 118 4.70 -15.63 0.13
C ILE A 118 5.40 -16.94 0.53
N ARG A 119 6.66 -16.83 0.89
CA ARG A 119 7.44 -17.94 1.48
C ARG A 119 7.40 -17.79 2.98
N ASN A 120 7.21 -18.88 3.70
CA ASN A 120 7.07 -18.89 5.15
C ASN A 120 6.00 -17.87 5.63
N PRO A 121 4.71 -18.14 5.40
CA PRO A 121 3.63 -17.19 5.68
C PRO A 121 3.47 -16.86 7.17
N ASN A 122 4.09 -17.63 8.08
CA ASN A 122 4.17 -17.29 9.50
C ASN A 122 5.25 -16.22 9.79
N SER A 123 6.10 -15.90 8.81
CA SER A 123 7.07 -14.84 8.94
C SER A 123 6.44 -13.52 8.53
N ILE A 124 6.01 -12.75 9.52
CA ILE A 124 5.46 -11.41 9.36
C ILE A 124 6.23 -10.46 10.26
N ALA A 125 6.51 -9.27 9.75
CA ALA A 125 7.11 -8.21 10.54
C ALA A 125 6.23 -6.96 10.50
N VAL A 126 6.07 -6.32 11.64
CA VAL A 126 5.49 -4.97 11.74
C VAL A 126 6.60 -3.96 11.99
N GLY A 127 6.44 -2.79 11.43
CA GLY A 127 7.39 -1.71 11.68
C GLY A 127 6.82 -0.32 11.50
N GLU A 128 7.71 0.62 11.75
CA GLU A 128 7.42 2.04 11.62
C GLU A 128 7.00 2.39 10.19
N CYS A 129 5.82 2.99 10.06
CA CYS A 129 5.35 3.50 8.76
C CYS A 129 6.20 4.70 8.33
N ALA A 130 7.03 4.52 7.34
CA ALA A 130 7.95 5.55 6.86
C ALA A 130 7.26 6.82 6.36
N CYS A 131 6.05 6.71 5.76
CA CYS A 131 5.27 7.88 5.38
C CYS A 131 4.82 8.70 6.60
N ARG A 132 4.41 8.03 7.71
CA ARG A 132 4.06 8.73 8.96
C ARG A 132 5.31 9.33 9.60
N ALA A 133 6.38 8.57 9.72
CA ALA A 133 7.63 9.03 10.32
C ALA A 133 8.25 10.22 9.58
N ALA A 134 8.14 10.25 8.26
CA ALA A 134 8.67 11.32 7.42
C ALA A 134 7.72 12.52 7.27
N SER A 135 6.46 12.44 7.74
CA SER A 135 5.53 13.57 7.70
C SER A 135 5.83 14.58 8.80
N ALA A 136 5.73 15.88 8.49
CA ALA A 136 5.95 16.96 9.46
C ALA A 136 4.99 16.86 10.66
N GLU A 137 3.73 16.52 10.38
CA GLU A 137 2.72 16.17 11.37
C GLU A 137 2.21 14.76 11.04
N HIS A 138 2.32 13.83 11.99
CA HIS A 138 1.94 12.45 11.75
C HIS A 138 0.83 11.95 12.70
N CYS A 139 0.01 11.06 12.20
CA CYS A 139 -0.94 10.31 13.03
C CYS A 139 -0.28 9.09 13.70
N SER A 140 -0.94 8.58 14.72
CA SER A 140 -0.53 7.39 15.47
C SER A 140 -1.51 6.23 15.21
N PRO A 141 -1.06 4.98 15.42
CA PRO A 141 0.30 4.56 15.78
C PRO A 141 1.27 4.59 14.60
N LEU A 142 2.59 4.51 14.88
CA LEU A 142 3.62 4.41 13.84
C LEU A 142 3.82 2.98 13.35
N GLU A 143 3.78 2.00 14.25
CA GLU A 143 3.98 0.57 13.95
C GLU A 143 2.77 -0.04 13.26
N VAL A 144 2.66 0.16 11.94
CA VAL A 144 1.52 -0.30 11.14
C VAL A 144 1.90 -0.79 9.74
N CYS A 145 3.18 -0.77 9.40
CA CYS A 145 3.66 -1.27 8.11
C CYS A 145 3.95 -2.77 8.25
N LEU A 146 3.27 -3.61 7.46
CA LEU A 146 3.39 -5.07 7.52
C LEU A 146 4.22 -5.59 6.34
N PHE A 147 5.34 -6.24 6.64
CA PHE A 147 6.09 -7.04 5.66
C PHE A 147 5.67 -8.50 5.81
N VAL A 148 5.46 -9.18 4.68
CA VAL A 148 4.86 -10.53 4.66
C VAL A 148 5.74 -11.50 3.90
N GLY A 149 6.15 -12.57 4.59
CA GLY A 149 6.95 -13.65 4.01
C GLY A 149 8.45 -13.34 3.91
N GLU A 150 9.21 -14.39 3.64
CA GLU A 150 10.65 -14.28 3.45
C GLU A 150 10.99 -13.96 1.98
N PRO A 151 12.07 -13.24 1.73
CA PRO A 151 13.14 -12.82 2.65
C PRO A 151 12.89 -11.44 3.30
N PHE A 152 11.76 -10.78 3.05
CA PHE A 152 11.53 -9.38 3.42
C PHE A 152 11.50 -9.19 4.93
N THR A 153 10.82 -10.08 5.65
CA THR A 153 10.70 -10.01 7.13
C THR A 153 12.05 -10.13 7.82
N SER A 154 12.89 -11.08 7.40
CA SER A 154 14.25 -11.21 7.94
C SER A 154 15.08 -9.99 7.58
N PHE A 155 15.01 -9.51 6.35
CA PHE A 155 15.78 -8.33 5.94
C PHE A 155 15.43 -7.10 6.78
N VAL A 156 14.15 -6.72 6.89
CA VAL A 156 13.78 -5.49 7.60
C VAL A 156 14.07 -5.57 9.09
N THR A 157 13.89 -6.74 9.71
CA THR A 157 14.17 -6.93 11.14
C THR A 157 15.67 -6.99 11.46
N GLU A 158 16.51 -7.50 10.55
CA GLU A 158 17.96 -7.52 10.72
C GLU A 158 18.61 -6.15 10.40
N GLN A 159 18.12 -5.48 9.33
CA GLN A 159 18.71 -4.20 8.92
C GLN A 159 18.18 -2.99 9.71
N ASN A 160 16.99 -3.10 10.30
CA ASN A 160 16.34 -2.04 11.07
C ASN A 160 15.70 -2.59 12.37
N PRO A 161 16.48 -3.21 13.28
CA PRO A 161 15.95 -3.88 14.47
C PRO A 161 15.26 -2.92 15.45
N ASP A 162 15.62 -1.64 15.43
CA ASP A 162 14.99 -0.62 16.28
C ASP A 162 13.62 -0.17 15.77
N LYS A 163 13.26 -0.54 14.53
CA LYS A 163 12.05 -0.08 13.84
C LYS A 163 11.11 -1.20 13.46
N PHE A 164 11.61 -2.43 13.33
CA PHE A 164 10.84 -3.59 12.89
C PHE A 164 10.99 -4.76 13.86
N ARG A 165 9.89 -5.45 14.11
CA ARG A 165 9.85 -6.67 14.89
C ARG A 165 8.98 -7.74 14.24
N LYS A 166 9.29 -9.00 14.48
CA LYS A 166 8.44 -10.12 14.05
C LYS A 166 7.17 -10.19 14.91
N ILE A 167 6.06 -10.54 14.26
CA ILE A 167 4.74 -10.68 14.89
C ILE A 167 4.05 -11.96 14.45
N SER A 168 3.00 -12.36 15.16
CA SER A 168 2.13 -13.46 14.74
C SER A 168 1.10 -13.02 13.70
N GLN A 169 0.45 -13.99 13.05
CA GLN A 169 -0.66 -13.73 12.12
C GLN A 169 -1.84 -13.06 12.84
N GLU A 170 -2.14 -13.48 14.07
CA GLU A 170 -3.21 -12.90 14.90
C GLU A 170 -2.94 -11.42 15.22
N GLU A 171 -1.69 -11.09 15.53
CA GLU A 171 -1.32 -9.69 15.75
C GLU A 171 -1.41 -8.87 14.46
N ALA A 172 -1.01 -9.42 13.32
CA ALA A 172 -1.15 -8.77 12.02
C ALA A 172 -2.63 -8.47 11.69
N VAL A 173 -3.53 -9.43 11.92
CA VAL A 173 -4.99 -9.25 11.76
C VAL A 173 -5.49 -8.14 12.70
N SER A 174 -5.09 -8.16 13.97
CA SER A 174 -5.50 -7.12 14.94
C SER A 174 -5.06 -5.72 14.51
N ILE A 175 -3.87 -5.60 13.91
CA ILE A 175 -3.37 -4.31 13.36
C ILE A 175 -4.23 -3.87 12.18
N LEU A 176 -4.53 -4.76 11.24
CA LEU A 176 -5.38 -4.46 10.08
C LEU A 176 -6.77 -3.97 10.51
N GLU A 177 -7.43 -4.71 11.41
CA GLU A 177 -8.74 -4.33 11.96
C GLU A 177 -8.72 -2.99 12.68
N ALA A 178 -7.68 -2.75 13.50
CA ALA A 178 -7.56 -1.49 14.24
C ALA A 178 -7.32 -0.30 13.30
N GLU A 179 -6.51 -0.48 12.26
CA GLU A 179 -6.26 0.57 11.27
C GLU A 179 -7.49 0.82 10.38
N HIS A 180 -8.22 -0.22 10.03
CA HIS A 180 -9.49 -0.08 9.30
C HIS A 180 -10.52 0.73 10.08
N LYS A 181 -10.69 0.45 11.39
CA LYS A 181 -11.55 1.23 12.29
C LYS A 181 -11.15 2.70 12.43
N ARG A 182 -9.87 3.03 12.15
CA ARG A 182 -9.40 4.43 12.09
C ARG A 182 -9.69 5.11 10.75
N GLY A 183 -10.31 4.42 9.80
CA GLY A 183 -10.56 4.92 8.45
C GLY A 183 -9.33 4.84 7.55
N HIS A 184 -8.35 4.00 7.88
CA HIS A 184 -7.16 3.80 7.07
C HIS A 184 -7.36 2.72 6.01
N VAL A 185 -6.64 2.84 4.91
CA VAL A 185 -6.81 2.02 3.71
C VAL A 185 -5.72 0.98 3.63
N HIS A 186 -6.08 -0.26 3.32
CA HIS A 186 -5.12 -1.33 3.09
C HIS A 186 -4.65 -1.33 1.65
N SER A 187 -3.34 -1.33 1.47
CA SER A 187 -2.70 -1.34 0.15
C SER A 187 -1.67 -2.44 0.08
N ALA A 188 -1.84 -3.39 -0.83
CA ALA A 188 -0.83 -4.40 -1.17
C ALA A 188 0.20 -3.78 -2.11
N TYR A 189 1.47 -3.84 -1.72
CA TYR A 189 2.57 -3.22 -2.46
C TYR A 189 3.38 -4.24 -3.23
N PHE A 190 3.72 -3.84 -4.44
CA PHE A 190 4.49 -4.62 -5.40
C PHE A 190 5.65 -3.76 -5.90
N LYS A 191 6.80 -4.37 -6.12
CA LYS A 191 7.97 -3.67 -6.63
C LYS A 191 8.81 -4.60 -7.49
N ARG A 192 9.40 -4.08 -8.57
CA ARG A 192 10.33 -4.82 -9.42
C ARG A 192 11.52 -5.33 -8.63
N GLU A 193 12.09 -4.48 -7.81
CA GLU A 193 13.28 -4.76 -7.00
C GLU A 193 13.00 -5.69 -5.82
N THR A 194 11.74 -6.07 -5.58
CA THR A 194 11.36 -7.09 -4.61
C THR A 194 11.05 -8.45 -5.26
N GLY A 195 11.70 -8.76 -6.39
CA GLY A 195 11.50 -10.00 -7.12
C GLY A 195 10.22 -10.00 -7.99
N ASN A 196 9.85 -8.84 -8.51
CA ASN A 196 8.67 -8.63 -9.34
C ASN A 196 7.35 -8.97 -8.63
N GLY A 197 7.26 -8.75 -7.34
CA GLY A 197 6.08 -9.19 -6.62
C GLY A 197 5.71 -8.41 -5.36
N PHE A 198 4.69 -8.95 -4.73
CA PHE A 198 4.15 -8.53 -3.45
C PHE A 198 5.18 -8.68 -2.33
N TYR A 199 5.25 -7.71 -1.42
CA TYR A 199 6.18 -7.76 -0.29
C TYR A 199 5.63 -7.14 1.01
N ALA A 200 4.62 -6.27 0.92
CA ALA A 200 4.11 -5.55 2.08
C ALA A 200 2.64 -5.17 1.96
N ILE A 201 2.00 -5.01 3.11
CA ILE A 201 0.68 -4.35 3.25
C ILE A 201 0.88 -3.08 4.05
N CYS A 202 0.51 -1.95 3.46
CA CYS A 202 0.49 -0.66 4.15
C CYS A 202 -0.91 -0.33 4.65
N ASN A 203 -0.96 0.35 5.79
CA ASN A 203 -2.17 0.91 6.39
C ASN A 203 -2.17 2.44 6.18
N CYS A 204 -2.70 2.85 5.04
CA CYS A 204 -2.54 4.18 4.48
C CYS A 204 -3.55 5.18 5.05
N CYS A 205 -3.08 6.21 5.73
CA CYS A 205 -3.92 7.30 6.21
C CYS A 205 -3.95 8.48 5.20
N PRO A 206 -5.04 9.26 5.14
CA PRO A 206 -5.14 10.39 4.21
C PRO A 206 -4.21 11.57 4.58
N CYS A 207 -3.76 11.65 5.84
CA CYS A 207 -2.92 12.74 6.33
C CYS A 207 -1.42 12.57 6.01
N CYS A 208 -0.88 11.34 5.99
CA CYS A 208 0.56 11.11 5.88
C CYS A 208 0.96 10.32 4.63
N CYS A 209 0.11 9.38 4.17
CA CYS A 209 0.48 8.49 3.07
C CYS A 209 0.73 9.26 1.77
N LEU A 210 1.93 9.10 1.22
CA LEU A 210 2.32 9.74 -0.04
C LEU A 210 1.32 9.41 -1.16
N ASN A 211 0.97 8.14 -1.35
CA ASN A 211 0.08 7.73 -2.44
C ASN A 211 -1.33 8.30 -2.30
N VAL A 212 -1.92 8.30 -1.09
CA VAL A 212 -3.26 8.87 -0.88
C VAL A 212 -3.25 10.40 -1.08
N ARG A 213 -2.19 11.07 -0.61
CA ARG A 213 -2.04 12.52 -0.79
C ARG A 213 -1.87 12.88 -2.27
N MET A 214 -1.02 12.14 -2.98
CA MET A 214 -0.81 12.34 -4.43
C MET A 214 -2.08 12.02 -5.22
N TRP A 215 -2.83 10.94 -4.86
CA TRP A 215 -4.13 10.66 -5.46
C TRP A 215 -5.09 11.84 -5.36
N ASN A 216 -5.19 12.44 -4.18
CA ASN A 216 -6.06 13.60 -3.96
C ASN A 216 -5.56 14.86 -4.68
N LEU A 217 -4.24 15.08 -4.77
CA LEU A 217 -3.66 16.21 -5.48
C LEU A 217 -3.81 16.10 -7.00
N LEU A 218 -3.69 14.89 -7.54
CA LEU A 218 -3.78 14.61 -8.97
C LEU A 218 -5.19 14.14 -9.40
N GLU A 219 -6.18 14.36 -8.55
CA GLU A 219 -7.60 14.04 -8.81
C GLU A 219 -7.86 12.62 -9.30
N GLY A 220 -7.12 11.65 -8.78
CA GLY A 220 -7.25 10.25 -9.13
C GLY A 220 -6.45 9.80 -10.36
N GLN A 221 -5.57 10.63 -10.87
CA GLN A 221 -4.75 10.33 -12.06
C GLN A 221 -3.37 9.79 -11.69
N ILE A 222 -3.33 8.68 -10.94
CA ILE A 222 -2.09 7.95 -10.61
C ILE A 222 -2.21 6.51 -11.10
N PRO A 223 -1.57 6.14 -12.20
CA PRO A 223 -1.68 4.79 -12.77
C PRO A 223 -1.04 3.71 -11.88
N THR A 224 -0.12 4.10 -11.00
CA THR A 224 0.55 3.18 -10.06
C THR A 224 -0.26 2.87 -8.81
N TYR A 225 -1.46 3.45 -8.64
CA TYR A 225 -2.32 3.25 -7.50
C TYR A 225 -3.69 2.69 -7.95
N VAL A 226 -3.87 1.38 -7.81
CA VAL A 226 -4.96 0.60 -8.44
C VAL A 226 -6.09 0.35 -7.47
N PRO A 227 -7.36 0.53 -7.89
CA PRO A 227 -8.52 0.25 -7.04
C PRO A 227 -8.70 -1.25 -6.78
N SER A 228 -9.53 -1.55 -5.77
CA SER A 228 -9.77 -2.91 -5.28
C SER A 228 -10.55 -3.82 -6.23
N GLY A 229 -11.23 -3.28 -7.24
CA GLY A 229 -12.22 -4.00 -8.05
C GLY A 229 -13.66 -3.82 -7.53
N TYR A 230 -13.84 -2.95 -6.54
CA TYR A 230 -15.14 -2.60 -5.98
C TYR A 230 -15.40 -1.10 -6.10
N SER A 231 -16.67 -0.73 -5.98
CA SER A 231 -17.09 0.65 -5.78
C SER A 231 -18.21 0.68 -4.74
N SER A 232 -18.26 1.76 -3.96
CA SER A 232 -19.37 1.96 -3.03
C SER A 232 -20.62 2.39 -3.77
N ILE A 233 -21.74 1.82 -3.37
CA ILE A 233 -23.11 2.21 -3.78
C ILE A 233 -23.87 2.79 -2.60
N VAL A 234 -24.89 3.59 -2.88
CA VAL A 234 -25.71 4.25 -1.86
C VAL A 234 -27.15 3.76 -1.99
N SER A 235 -27.68 3.18 -0.92
CA SER A 235 -29.07 2.71 -0.86
C SER A 235 -30.04 3.82 -0.46
N ASP A 236 -31.33 3.52 -0.55
CA ASP A 236 -32.41 4.44 -0.15
C ASP A 236 -32.44 4.77 1.35
N GLN A 237 -31.74 4.01 2.17
CA GLN A 237 -31.63 4.25 3.62
C GLN A 237 -30.74 5.47 3.96
N CYS A 238 -30.04 6.02 2.97
CA CYS A 238 -29.19 7.20 3.19
C CYS A 238 -30.02 8.40 3.66
N ASN A 239 -29.60 8.97 4.80
CA ASN A 239 -30.22 10.14 5.41
C ASN A 239 -29.45 11.45 5.22
N GLY A 240 -28.38 11.44 4.41
CA GLY A 240 -27.58 12.61 4.09
C GLY A 240 -26.72 13.16 5.22
N CYS A 241 -26.41 12.38 6.26
CA CYS A 241 -25.67 12.87 7.45
C CYS A 241 -24.24 13.35 7.18
N GLY A 242 -23.64 13.03 6.04
CA GLY A 242 -22.33 13.50 5.60
C GLY A 242 -21.11 12.81 6.22
N VAL A 243 -21.25 11.92 7.20
CA VAL A 243 -20.12 11.24 7.87
C VAL A 243 -19.20 10.54 6.90
N CYS A 244 -19.75 9.91 5.85
CA CYS A 244 -18.98 9.22 4.82
C CYS A 244 -18.19 10.17 3.91
N VAL A 245 -18.59 11.43 3.79
CA VAL A 245 -17.86 12.46 3.02
C VAL A 245 -16.55 12.79 3.71
N ASP A 246 -16.60 13.07 5.01
CA ASP A 246 -15.43 13.42 5.82
C ASP A 246 -14.48 12.21 6.00
N ALA A 247 -15.05 11.01 6.10
CA ALA A 247 -14.31 9.78 6.28
C ALA A 247 -13.63 9.26 4.99
N CYS A 248 -14.06 9.69 3.80
CA CYS A 248 -13.55 9.15 2.55
C CYS A 248 -12.09 9.57 2.30
N PRO A 249 -11.11 8.64 2.35
CA PRO A 249 -9.69 8.98 2.17
C PRO A 249 -9.38 9.54 0.77
N PHE A 250 -10.24 9.21 -0.21
CA PHE A 250 -10.06 9.56 -1.62
C PHE A 250 -10.96 10.70 -2.09
N LYS A 251 -11.71 11.33 -1.18
CA LYS A 251 -12.63 12.42 -1.50
C LYS A 251 -13.60 12.08 -2.64
N ALA A 252 -14.04 10.82 -2.65
CA ALA A 252 -14.90 10.29 -3.69
C ALA A 252 -16.41 10.43 -3.38
N ILE A 253 -16.79 10.96 -2.23
CA ILE A 253 -18.18 11.07 -1.78
C ILE A 253 -18.52 12.53 -1.56
N SER A 254 -19.71 12.93 -1.97
CA SER A 254 -20.33 14.24 -1.73
C SER A 254 -21.80 14.08 -1.34
N ILE A 255 -22.44 15.14 -0.87
CA ILE A 255 -23.89 15.14 -0.66
C ILE A 255 -24.55 15.85 -1.84
N ASN A 256 -25.57 15.22 -2.42
CA ASN A 256 -26.49 15.87 -3.34
C ASN A 256 -27.45 16.74 -2.51
N GLU A 257 -27.40 18.06 -2.69
CA GLU A 257 -28.19 19.02 -1.89
C GLU A 257 -29.70 18.88 -2.15
N ASP A 258 -30.10 18.51 -3.38
CA ASP A 258 -31.52 18.39 -3.75
C ASP A 258 -32.15 17.12 -3.15
N GLU A 259 -31.42 16.01 -3.18
CA GLU A 259 -31.91 14.70 -2.71
C GLU A 259 -31.57 14.45 -1.23
N GLN A 260 -30.68 15.25 -0.64
CA GLN A 260 -30.13 15.06 0.70
C GLN A 260 -29.56 13.64 0.89
N LYS A 261 -28.89 13.13 -0.12
CA LYS A 261 -28.25 11.80 -0.14
C LYS A 261 -26.78 11.88 -0.52
N ALA A 262 -26.00 10.90 -0.07
CA ALA A 262 -24.64 10.74 -0.52
C ALA A 262 -24.58 10.33 -2.00
N VAL A 263 -23.59 10.85 -2.72
CA VAL A 263 -23.29 10.48 -4.10
C VAL A 263 -21.81 10.08 -4.19
N VAL A 264 -21.56 8.93 -4.83
CA VAL A 264 -20.23 8.39 -5.01
C VAL A 264 -19.70 8.71 -6.40
N ASN A 265 -18.56 9.41 -6.47
CA ASN A 265 -17.82 9.52 -7.70
C ASN A 265 -17.03 8.23 -7.95
N VAL A 266 -17.55 7.38 -8.82
CA VAL A 266 -17.00 6.04 -9.11
C VAL A 266 -15.58 6.11 -9.67
N THR A 267 -15.21 7.16 -10.40
CA THR A 267 -13.86 7.30 -10.94
C THR A 267 -12.81 7.60 -9.87
N LYS A 268 -13.21 8.27 -8.79
CA LYS A 268 -12.37 8.55 -7.60
C LYS A 268 -12.45 7.44 -6.55
N CYS A 269 -13.53 6.65 -6.55
CA CYS A 269 -13.72 5.58 -5.57
C CYS A 269 -12.69 4.46 -5.77
N MET A 270 -11.96 4.13 -4.71
CA MET A 270 -10.95 3.07 -4.72
C MET A 270 -11.46 1.73 -4.15
N GLY A 271 -12.72 1.67 -3.71
CA GLY A 271 -13.34 0.46 -3.19
C GLY A 271 -12.69 -0.08 -1.91
N CYS A 272 -12.29 0.80 -1.00
CA CYS A 272 -11.56 0.44 0.22
C CYS A 272 -12.44 -0.04 1.39
N GLY A 273 -13.77 0.21 1.36
CA GLY A 273 -14.71 -0.21 2.40
C GLY A 273 -14.91 0.76 3.57
N VAL A 274 -14.05 1.76 3.76
CA VAL A 274 -14.12 2.67 4.93
C VAL A 274 -15.50 3.31 5.10
N CYS A 275 -16.16 3.72 4.01
CA CYS A 275 -17.47 4.35 4.08
C CYS A 275 -18.61 3.36 4.42
N GLU A 276 -18.46 2.09 4.10
CA GLU A 276 -19.39 1.02 4.45
C GLU A 276 -19.41 0.81 5.97
N ASP A 277 -18.24 0.65 6.58
CA ASP A 277 -18.12 0.39 8.02
C ASP A 277 -18.52 1.58 8.90
N ILE A 278 -18.35 2.81 8.42
CA ILE A 278 -18.69 4.00 9.21
C ILE A 278 -20.17 4.41 9.08
N CYS A 279 -20.90 3.83 8.15
CA CYS A 279 -22.30 4.19 7.91
C CYS A 279 -23.22 3.60 8.98
N ALA A 280 -23.64 4.42 9.94
CA ALA A 280 -24.47 3.98 11.06
C ALA A 280 -25.87 3.44 10.66
N VAL A 281 -26.35 3.78 9.45
CA VAL A 281 -27.63 3.32 8.92
C VAL A 281 -27.47 2.23 7.85
N GLY A 282 -26.25 1.75 7.60
CA GLY A 282 -25.97 0.71 6.61
C GLY A 282 -26.38 1.08 5.17
N ALA A 283 -26.27 2.37 4.83
CA ALA A 283 -26.69 2.85 3.51
C ALA A 283 -25.59 2.79 2.43
N LEU A 284 -24.38 2.42 2.80
CA LEU A 284 -23.24 2.29 1.89
C LEU A 284 -22.74 0.85 1.91
N GLU A 285 -22.62 0.27 0.73
CA GLU A 285 -22.14 -1.10 0.53
C GLU A 285 -21.15 -1.13 -0.62
N LEU A 286 -20.19 -2.07 -0.57
CA LEU A 286 -19.27 -2.31 -1.67
C LEU A 286 -19.84 -3.34 -2.64
N GLU A 287 -19.98 -2.95 -3.91
CA GLU A 287 -20.29 -3.86 -5.00
C GLU A 287 -19.12 -4.06 -5.95
N ARG A 288 -18.99 -5.25 -6.55
CA ARG A 288 -18.01 -5.50 -7.60
C ARG A 288 -18.24 -4.56 -8.77
N ASN A 289 -17.17 -3.96 -9.23
CA ASN A 289 -17.20 -3.06 -10.39
C ASN A 289 -16.07 -3.41 -11.37
N PRO A 290 -16.37 -4.20 -12.42
CA PRO A 290 -15.37 -4.60 -13.41
C PRO A 290 -14.67 -3.43 -14.11
N ALA A 291 -15.30 -2.25 -14.17
CA ALA A 291 -14.65 -1.05 -14.69
C ALA A 291 -13.52 -0.52 -13.77
N ARG A 292 -13.44 -1.03 -12.54
CA ARG A 292 -12.39 -0.72 -11.55
C ARG A 292 -11.41 -1.89 -11.37
N GLY A 293 -11.39 -2.87 -12.31
CA GLY A 293 -10.57 -4.08 -12.27
C GLY A 293 -11.21 -5.20 -11.46
N GLU A 294 -10.45 -6.27 -11.22
CA GLU A 294 -10.88 -7.41 -10.42
C GLU A 294 -10.24 -7.40 -9.03
N PRO A 295 -10.89 -7.96 -8.00
CA PRO A 295 -10.34 -8.02 -6.65
C PRO A 295 -9.08 -8.87 -6.55
N LEU A 296 -8.21 -8.52 -5.60
CA LEU A 296 -7.13 -9.37 -5.14
C LEU A 296 -7.66 -10.28 -4.02
N ASP A 297 -8.49 -11.24 -4.39
CA ASP A 297 -9.05 -12.27 -3.52
C ASP A 297 -8.23 -13.55 -3.71
N VAL A 298 -7.38 -13.88 -2.71
CA VAL A 298 -6.47 -15.04 -2.81
C VAL A 298 -7.24 -16.35 -2.87
N GLU A 299 -8.35 -16.46 -2.14
CA GLU A 299 -9.17 -17.68 -2.15
C GLU A 299 -9.81 -17.90 -3.52
N GLU A 300 -10.29 -16.86 -4.16
CA GLU A 300 -10.85 -16.94 -5.50
C GLU A 300 -9.78 -17.28 -6.54
N LEU A 301 -8.62 -16.59 -6.46
CA LEU A 301 -7.49 -16.81 -7.38
C LEU A 301 -6.87 -18.22 -7.26
N THR A 302 -7.01 -18.88 -6.12
CA THR A 302 -6.48 -20.25 -5.93
C THR A 302 -7.48 -21.34 -6.33
N ARG A 303 -8.76 -21.01 -6.55
CA ARG A 303 -9.80 -21.98 -6.98
C ARG A 303 -9.93 -22.06 -8.51
N GLY A 304 -9.43 -21.09 -9.24
CA GLY A 304 -9.47 -21.03 -10.71
C GLY A 304 -8.23 -21.59 -11.35
#